data_cf25a108a85eb1e19035074ffdb60fe6
#
_entry.id   cf25a108a85eb1e19035074ffdb60fe6
#
_cell.length_a   1.000
_cell.length_b   1.000
_cell.length_c   1.000
_cell.angle_alpha   90.00
_cell.angle_beta   90.00
_cell.angle_gamma   90.00
#
_symmetry.space_group_name_H-M   'P 1'
#
loop_
_entity.id
_entity.type
_entity.pdbx_description
1 polymer ?
#
loop_
_entity_poly.entity_id
_entity_poly.type
_entity_poly.pdbx_seq_one_letter_code
_entity_poly.pdbx_strand_id
1 'polypeptide(L)'
;GRELPLDRVTDMKRMLDVAITSVRRISTDLRPLILDDLGFAEAVEWHVAEVAKRSHLKIVLNLPAHELVNDDARATALFRIVQESLTNILRHAQAHNVHVSLSSNGESLCLRIQDDGIGMPEKIRVGGIGLVSMRERVNALGGEFRISTAFDSEIHPGVLIEVMLPLKAHNEEVVL
;
A
#
# COMPACT_ATOMS: atom_id res chain seq x y z
N GLY A 1 9.53 9.99 44.25
CA GLY A 1 9.11 9.59 42.92
C GLY A 1 8.21 8.38 43.00
N ARG A 2 6.97 8.48 42.55
CA ARG A 2 6.06 7.33 42.43
C ARG A 2 6.43 6.63 41.15
N GLU A 3 7.02 5.47 41.22
CA GLU A 3 7.13 4.56 40.09
C GLU A 3 5.76 4.07 39.71
N LEU A 4 5.37 4.25 38.44
CA LEU A 4 4.12 3.70 37.91
C LEU A 4 4.26 2.17 37.87
N PRO A 5 3.27 1.41 38.36
CA PRO A 5 3.29 -0.04 38.28
C PRO A 5 3.40 -0.48 36.80
N LEU A 6 4.26 -1.45 36.52
CA LEU A 6 4.54 -1.98 35.16
C LEU A 6 3.24 -2.38 34.43
N ASP A 7 2.26 -2.90 35.16
CA ASP A 7 0.92 -3.27 34.62
C ASP A 7 0.19 -2.07 34.01
N ARG A 8 0.25 -0.90 34.69
CA ARG A 8 -0.38 0.32 34.16
C ARG A 8 0.31 0.84 32.89
N VAL A 9 1.62 0.72 32.80
CA VAL A 9 2.36 1.11 31.59
C VAL A 9 2.00 0.19 30.42
N THR A 10 1.84 -1.10 30.68
CA THR A 10 1.43 -2.09 29.69
C THR A 10 0.00 -1.85 29.20
N ASP A 11 -0.91 -1.54 30.11
CA ASP A 11 -2.31 -1.20 29.78
C ASP A 11 -2.40 0.10 28.99
N MET A 12 -1.64 1.13 29.35
CA MET A 12 -1.57 2.39 28.59
C MET A 12 -1.05 2.17 27.19
N LYS A 13 0.00 1.34 27.02
CA LYS A 13 0.53 0.99 25.70
C LYS A 13 -0.52 0.29 24.86
N ARG A 14 -1.25 -0.67 25.40
CA ARG A 14 -2.33 -1.38 24.71
C ARG A 14 -3.46 -0.42 24.31
N MET A 15 -3.87 0.51 25.19
CA MET A 15 -4.87 1.52 24.88
C MET A 15 -4.42 2.48 23.78
N LEU A 16 -3.14 2.89 23.80
CA LEU A 16 -2.53 3.70 22.74
C LEU A 16 -2.52 2.96 21.40
N ASP A 17 -2.14 1.69 21.38
CA ASP A 17 -2.12 0.87 20.16
C ASP A 17 -3.53 0.71 19.56
N VAL A 18 -4.55 0.52 20.42
CA VAL A 18 -5.95 0.47 19.99
C VAL A 18 -6.43 1.83 19.45
N ALA A 19 -6.09 2.94 20.12
CA ALA A 19 -6.44 4.27 19.66
C ALA A 19 -5.77 4.62 18.34
N ILE A 20 -4.47 4.34 18.19
CA ILE A 20 -3.71 4.53 16.93
C ILE A 20 -4.33 3.70 15.82
N THR A 21 -4.69 2.44 16.08
CA THR A 21 -5.34 1.57 15.10
C THR A 21 -6.70 2.11 14.70
N SER A 22 -7.50 2.64 15.65
CA SER A 22 -8.80 3.22 15.38
C SER A 22 -8.69 4.50 14.55
N VAL A 23 -7.76 5.41 14.90
CA VAL A 23 -7.50 6.64 14.14
C VAL A 23 -7.00 6.30 12.72
N ARG A 24 -6.10 5.34 12.59
CA ARG A 24 -5.64 4.86 11.28
C ARG A 24 -6.81 4.29 10.46
N ARG A 25 -7.69 3.48 11.06
CA ARG A 25 -8.86 2.93 10.37
C ARG A 25 -9.78 4.04 9.88
N ILE A 26 -10.13 5.01 10.73
CA ILE A 26 -10.96 6.17 10.35
C ILE A 26 -10.29 6.97 9.23
N SER A 27 -8.99 7.26 9.36
CA SER A 27 -8.21 7.96 8.33
C SER A 27 -8.10 7.17 7.02
N THR A 28 -8.22 5.84 7.12
CA THR A 28 -8.12 4.89 6.00
C THR A 28 -9.45 4.77 5.25
N ASP A 29 -10.57 4.94 5.96
CA ASP A 29 -11.92 4.90 5.40
C ASP A 29 -12.31 6.23 4.72
N LEU A 30 -11.58 7.32 5.01
CA LEU A 30 -11.76 8.59 4.33
C LEU A 30 -11.05 8.57 2.97
N ARG A 31 -11.80 8.83 1.91
CA ARG A 31 -11.22 9.04 0.57
C ARG A 31 -10.26 10.23 0.63
N PRO A 32 -9.01 10.09 0.12
CA PRO A 32 -8.10 11.22 0.05
C PRO A 32 -8.65 12.32 -0.87
N LEU A 33 -8.81 13.54 -0.35
CA LEU A 33 -9.32 14.69 -1.12
C LEU A 33 -8.58 14.90 -2.45
N ILE A 34 -7.29 14.59 -2.48
CA ILE A 34 -6.46 14.71 -3.67
C ILE A 34 -6.97 13.84 -4.85
N LEU A 35 -7.64 12.71 -4.56
CA LEU A 35 -8.25 11.88 -5.60
C LEU A 35 -9.49 12.54 -6.21
N ASP A 36 -10.21 13.34 -5.43
CA ASP A 36 -11.39 14.06 -5.90
C ASP A 36 -10.99 15.26 -6.77
N ASP A 37 -9.88 15.91 -6.43
CA ASP A 37 -9.40 17.11 -7.11
C ASP A 37 -8.62 16.80 -8.39
N LEU A 38 -7.79 15.75 -8.38
CA LEU A 38 -6.82 15.47 -9.45
C LEU A 38 -7.12 14.17 -10.23
N GLY A 39 -7.90 13.25 -9.68
CA GLY A 39 -7.98 11.88 -10.20
C GLY A 39 -6.83 10.98 -9.76
N PHE A 40 -6.83 9.72 -10.20
CA PHE A 40 -5.90 8.71 -9.68
C PHE A 40 -4.45 8.94 -10.14
N ALA A 41 -4.22 9.13 -11.43
CA ALA A 41 -2.87 9.19 -11.99
C ALA A 41 -2.10 10.39 -11.44
N GLU A 42 -2.67 11.56 -11.49
CA GLU A 42 -2.09 12.82 -11.03
C GLU A 42 -1.88 12.83 -9.50
N ALA A 43 -2.80 12.21 -8.76
CA ALA A 43 -2.65 12.05 -7.31
C ALA A 43 -1.46 11.16 -6.95
N VAL A 44 -1.26 10.05 -7.69
CA VAL A 44 -0.08 9.18 -7.51
C VAL A 44 1.19 9.91 -7.91
N GLU A 45 1.22 10.61 -9.05
CA GLU A 45 2.36 11.41 -9.50
C GLU A 45 2.76 12.45 -8.45
N TRP A 46 1.79 13.20 -7.95
CA TRP A 46 2.03 14.20 -6.90
C TRP A 46 2.60 13.55 -5.63
N HIS A 47 2.02 12.45 -5.17
CA HIS A 47 2.47 11.77 -3.96
C HIS A 47 3.89 11.22 -4.12
N VAL A 48 4.19 10.58 -5.24
CA VAL A 48 5.54 10.06 -5.58
C VAL A 48 6.56 11.20 -5.61
N ALA A 49 6.22 12.33 -6.24
CA ALA A 49 7.09 13.50 -6.29
C ALA A 49 7.38 14.07 -4.89
N GLU A 50 6.37 14.12 -4.01
CA GLU A 50 6.56 14.57 -2.62
C GLU A 50 7.43 13.63 -1.80
N VAL A 51 7.29 12.31 -2.00
CA VAL A 51 8.17 11.32 -1.36
C VAL A 51 9.60 11.46 -1.87
N ALA A 52 9.81 11.55 -3.17
CA ALA A 52 11.13 11.70 -3.78
C ALA A 52 11.86 12.97 -3.31
N LYS A 53 11.14 14.10 -3.17
CA LYS A 53 11.72 15.36 -2.65
C LYS A 53 12.24 15.26 -1.21
N ARG A 54 11.61 14.40 -0.39
CA ARG A 54 11.91 14.27 1.05
C ARG A 54 12.78 13.07 1.38
N SER A 55 13.19 12.32 0.38
CA SER A 55 13.97 11.09 0.53
C SER A 55 15.12 11.04 -0.47
N HIS A 56 15.98 10.04 -0.33
CA HIS A 56 17.06 9.74 -1.28
C HIS A 56 16.63 8.72 -2.35
N LEU A 57 15.34 8.37 -2.38
CA LEU A 57 14.81 7.39 -3.32
C LEU A 57 14.74 7.94 -4.73
N LYS A 58 15.21 7.15 -5.68
CA LYS A 58 14.92 7.34 -7.10
C LYS A 58 13.68 6.54 -7.45
N ILE A 59 12.58 7.23 -7.71
CA ILE A 59 11.30 6.59 -7.99
C ILE A 59 11.01 6.73 -9.48
N VAL A 60 10.88 5.60 -10.17
CA VAL A 60 10.41 5.53 -11.56
C VAL A 60 8.92 5.20 -11.52
N LEU A 61 8.12 6.04 -12.14
CA LEU A 61 6.67 5.89 -12.22
C LEU A 61 6.25 5.64 -13.66
N ASN A 62 5.56 4.54 -13.90
CA ASN A 62 5.01 4.15 -15.20
C ASN A 62 3.49 3.99 -15.06
N LEU A 63 2.77 5.06 -15.34
CA LEU A 63 1.31 5.06 -15.44
C LEU A 63 0.89 5.16 -16.91
N PRO A 64 -0.24 4.55 -17.29
CA PRO A 64 -0.75 4.67 -18.66
C PRO A 64 -1.23 6.10 -18.95
N ALA A 65 -1.09 6.52 -20.22
CA ALA A 65 -1.46 7.86 -20.65
C ALA A 65 -2.98 8.14 -20.65
N HIS A 66 -3.80 7.11 -20.48
CA HIS A 66 -5.25 7.23 -20.36
C HIS A 66 -5.70 6.69 -19.02
N GLU A 67 -6.77 7.26 -18.50
CA GLU A 67 -7.29 6.89 -17.19
C GLU A 67 -7.84 5.46 -17.22
N LEU A 68 -7.15 4.55 -16.50
CA LEU A 68 -7.58 3.16 -16.36
C LEU A 68 -8.47 2.95 -15.13
N VAL A 69 -8.43 3.89 -14.18
CA VAL A 69 -9.07 3.74 -12.86
C VAL A 69 -10.22 4.74 -12.77
N ASN A 70 -11.39 4.34 -13.28
CA ASN A 70 -12.59 5.19 -13.32
C ASN A 70 -13.57 4.91 -12.16
N ASP A 71 -13.16 4.12 -11.18
CA ASP A 71 -13.97 3.71 -10.04
C ASP A 71 -13.33 4.21 -8.74
N ASP A 72 -14.12 4.92 -7.94
CA ASP A 72 -13.68 5.57 -6.72
C ASP A 72 -13.12 4.60 -5.68
N ALA A 73 -13.71 3.42 -5.56
CA ALA A 73 -13.27 2.42 -4.61
C ALA A 73 -11.92 1.84 -5.03
N ARG A 74 -11.73 1.54 -6.33
CA ARG A 74 -10.44 1.08 -6.87
C ARG A 74 -9.37 2.15 -6.79
N ALA A 75 -9.70 3.40 -7.16
CA ALA A 75 -8.78 4.54 -7.07
C ALA A 75 -8.29 4.72 -5.63
N THR A 76 -9.19 4.73 -4.66
CA THR A 76 -8.86 4.86 -3.24
C THR A 76 -8.00 3.70 -2.76
N ALA A 77 -8.35 2.46 -3.10
CA ALA A 77 -7.60 1.28 -2.67
C ALA A 77 -6.18 1.29 -3.23
N LEU A 78 -6.01 1.50 -4.55
CA LEU A 78 -4.71 1.53 -5.21
C LEU A 78 -3.84 2.67 -4.70
N PHE A 79 -4.40 3.87 -4.54
CA PHE A 79 -3.68 5.01 -3.99
C PHE A 79 -3.17 4.75 -2.57
N ARG A 80 -4.00 4.15 -1.70
CA ARG A 80 -3.59 3.78 -0.34
C ARG A 80 -2.51 2.70 -0.32
N ILE A 81 -2.54 1.77 -1.26
CA ILE A 81 -1.49 0.77 -1.41
C ILE A 81 -0.18 1.42 -1.81
N VAL A 82 -0.18 2.37 -2.75
CA VAL A 82 1.02 3.14 -3.10
C VAL A 82 1.56 3.90 -1.89
N GLN A 83 0.71 4.61 -1.15
CA GLN A 83 1.11 5.35 0.05
C GLN A 83 1.75 4.46 1.12
N GLU A 84 1.11 3.34 1.44
CA GLU A 84 1.61 2.41 2.46
C GLU A 84 2.89 1.73 2.01
N SER A 85 2.98 1.34 0.73
CA SER A 85 4.18 0.71 0.17
C SER A 85 5.39 1.66 0.21
N LEU A 86 5.23 2.91 -0.22
CA LEU A 86 6.30 3.91 -0.15
C LEU A 86 6.70 4.22 1.30
N THR A 87 5.73 4.26 2.21
CA THR A 87 6.01 4.43 3.65
C THR A 87 6.82 3.25 4.20
N ASN A 88 6.49 2.02 3.81
CA ASN A 88 7.21 0.82 4.23
C ASN A 88 8.62 0.80 3.66
N ILE A 89 8.79 1.18 2.40
CA ILE A 89 10.11 1.29 1.76
C ILE A 89 10.99 2.30 2.50
N LEU A 90 10.47 3.50 2.76
CA LEU A 90 11.20 4.55 3.49
C LEU A 90 11.64 4.12 4.89
N ARG A 91 10.80 3.34 5.58
CA ARG A 91 11.06 2.96 6.97
C ARG A 91 11.92 1.71 7.12
N HIS A 92 11.84 0.79 6.15
CA HIS A 92 12.30 -0.57 6.38
C HIS A 92 13.21 -1.13 5.31
N ALA A 93 13.15 -0.65 4.06
CA ALA A 93 13.79 -1.32 2.94
C ALA A 93 15.28 -0.98 2.78
N GLN A 94 15.75 0.18 3.21
CA GLN A 94 17.08 0.69 2.87
C GLN A 94 17.33 0.70 1.34
N ALA A 95 16.27 0.92 0.56
CA ALA A 95 16.29 0.94 -0.89
C ALA A 95 16.87 2.24 -1.43
N HIS A 96 17.34 2.20 -2.67
CA HIS A 96 17.76 3.37 -3.44
C HIS A 96 16.85 3.62 -4.64
N ASN A 97 16.32 2.56 -5.23
CA ASN A 97 15.46 2.62 -6.40
C ASN A 97 14.11 1.96 -6.14
N VAL A 98 13.06 2.61 -6.60
CA VAL A 98 11.68 2.13 -6.51
C VAL A 98 11.05 2.24 -7.90
N HIS A 99 10.34 1.22 -8.31
CA HIS A 99 9.53 1.21 -9.52
C HIS A 99 8.06 1.05 -9.12
N VAL A 100 7.23 1.98 -9.59
CA VAL A 100 5.78 1.92 -9.46
C VAL A 100 5.18 1.88 -10.84
N SER A 101 4.38 0.88 -11.15
CA SER A 101 3.72 0.77 -12.45
C SER A 101 2.27 0.31 -12.31
N LEU A 102 1.42 0.87 -13.16
CA LEU A 102 0.05 0.44 -13.35
C LEU A 102 -0.15 0.03 -14.82
N SER A 103 -0.74 -1.12 -15.04
CA SER A 103 -1.08 -1.61 -16.38
C SER A 103 -2.44 -2.27 -16.37
N SER A 104 -2.97 -2.55 -17.56
CA SER A 104 -4.19 -3.33 -17.72
C SER A 104 -3.98 -4.35 -18.85
N ASN A 105 -4.55 -5.54 -18.68
CA ASN A 105 -4.66 -6.54 -19.72
C ASN A 105 -6.06 -6.60 -20.37
N GLY A 106 -6.93 -5.61 -20.07
CA GLY A 106 -8.30 -5.54 -20.54
C GLY A 106 -9.32 -6.23 -19.63
N GLU A 107 -8.91 -7.15 -18.78
CA GLU A 107 -9.76 -7.84 -17.79
C GLU A 107 -9.46 -7.39 -16.35
N SER A 108 -8.21 -7.03 -16.09
CA SER A 108 -7.73 -6.65 -14.77
C SER A 108 -6.75 -5.47 -14.83
N LEU A 109 -6.75 -4.67 -13.76
CA LEU A 109 -5.69 -3.73 -13.44
C LEU A 109 -4.58 -4.46 -12.70
N CYS A 110 -3.34 -4.18 -13.04
CA CYS A 110 -2.16 -4.69 -12.36
C CYS A 110 -1.32 -3.53 -11.84
N LEU A 111 -1.28 -3.32 -10.52
CA LEU A 111 -0.35 -2.40 -9.86
C LEU A 111 0.84 -3.18 -9.36
N ARG A 112 2.05 -2.73 -9.70
CA ARG A 112 3.32 -3.30 -9.23
C ARG A 112 4.13 -2.22 -8.55
N ILE A 113 4.66 -2.53 -7.37
CA ILE A 113 5.57 -1.66 -6.62
C ILE A 113 6.76 -2.52 -6.21
N GLN A 114 7.94 -2.12 -6.69
CA GLN A 114 9.18 -2.88 -6.53
C GLN A 114 10.27 -1.98 -5.98
N ASP A 115 11.00 -2.46 -4.97
CA ASP A 115 12.19 -1.80 -4.44
C ASP A 115 13.42 -2.70 -4.56
N ASP A 116 14.61 -2.11 -4.46
CA ASP A 116 15.91 -2.78 -4.47
C ASP A 116 16.54 -2.91 -3.08
N GLY A 117 15.74 -2.90 -2.04
CA GLY A 117 16.20 -2.91 -0.66
C GLY A 117 16.61 -4.29 -0.13
N ILE A 118 16.77 -4.36 1.19
CA ILE A 118 17.21 -5.57 1.90
C ILE A 118 16.17 -6.70 1.93
N GLY A 119 14.99 -6.48 1.32
CA GLY A 119 13.90 -7.43 1.32
C GLY A 119 13.12 -7.47 2.64
N MET A 120 12.30 -8.47 2.78
CA MET A 120 11.40 -8.62 3.92
C MET A 120 11.67 -9.92 4.67
N PRO A 121 11.92 -9.87 5.98
CA PRO A 121 12.01 -11.07 6.81
C PRO A 121 10.72 -11.90 6.75
N GLU A 122 10.88 -13.23 6.69
CA GLU A 122 9.75 -14.16 6.51
C GLU A 122 8.64 -14.00 7.56
N LYS A 123 9.01 -13.70 8.81
CA LYS A 123 8.07 -13.44 9.91
C LYS A 123 7.20 -12.19 9.71
N ILE A 124 7.64 -11.22 8.93
CA ILE A 124 6.91 -9.96 8.67
C ILE A 124 5.96 -10.10 7.47
N ARG A 125 6.22 -11.05 6.55
CA ARG A 125 5.32 -11.31 5.40
C ARG A 125 3.89 -11.68 5.83
N VAL A 126 3.71 -12.16 7.05
CA VAL A 126 2.44 -12.69 7.55
C VAL A 126 1.64 -11.70 8.40
N GLY A 127 2.23 -10.62 8.97
CA GLY A 127 1.57 -9.94 10.08
C GLY A 127 1.77 -8.46 10.31
N GLY A 128 2.39 -7.70 9.43
CA GLY A 128 2.43 -6.23 9.58
C GLY A 128 1.03 -5.63 9.35
N ILE A 129 0.55 -4.74 10.26
CA ILE A 129 -0.78 -4.10 10.16
C ILE A 129 -0.99 -3.47 8.77
N GLY A 130 0.04 -2.84 8.19
CA GLY A 130 -0.01 -2.25 6.86
C GLY A 130 -0.25 -3.28 5.75
N LEU A 131 0.45 -4.43 5.80
CA LEU A 131 0.28 -5.51 4.82
C LEU A 131 -1.11 -6.16 4.91
N VAL A 132 -1.60 -6.37 6.13
CA VAL A 132 -2.95 -6.90 6.35
C VAL A 132 -3.99 -5.94 5.77
N SER A 133 -3.88 -4.65 6.07
CA SER A 133 -4.80 -3.62 5.56
C SER A 133 -4.78 -3.52 4.03
N MET A 134 -3.60 -3.61 3.39
CA MET A 134 -3.49 -3.63 1.92
C MET A 134 -4.21 -4.85 1.34
N ARG A 135 -3.98 -6.03 1.91
CA ARG A 135 -4.62 -7.28 1.47
C ARG A 135 -6.15 -7.23 1.62
N GLU A 136 -6.65 -6.76 2.76
CA GLU A 136 -8.09 -6.62 3.01
C GLU A 136 -8.76 -5.70 2.00
N ARG A 137 -8.12 -4.57 1.63
CA ARG A 137 -8.64 -3.65 0.61
C ARG A 137 -8.74 -4.30 -0.77
N VAL A 138 -7.71 -5.05 -1.14
CA VAL A 138 -7.68 -5.75 -2.44
C VAL A 138 -8.75 -6.83 -2.47
N ASN A 139 -8.86 -7.63 -1.40
CA ASN A 139 -9.86 -8.69 -1.28
C ASN A 139 -11.30 -8.14 -1.32
N ALA A 140 -11.56 -6.99 -0.68
CA ALA A 140 -12.87 -6.34 -0.69
C ALA A 140 -13.32 -5.92 -2.11
N LEU A 141 -12.38 -5.77 -3.04
CA LEU A 141 -12.63 -5.47 -4.46
C LEU A 141 -12.57 -6.72 -5.36
N GLY A 142 -12.55 -7.92 -4.77
CA GLY A 142 -12.44 -9.16 -5.50
C GLY A 142 -11.10 -9.37 -6.20
N GLY A 143 -10.06 -8.68 -5.72
CA GLY A 143 -8.72 -8.72 -6.30
C GLY A 143 -7.78 -9.69 -5.59
N GLU A 144 -6.55 -9.77 -6.09
CA GLU A 144 -5.48 -10.57 -5.55
C GLU A 144 -4.29 -9.70 -5.12
N PHE A 145 -3.75 -9.96 -3.91
CA PHE A 145 -2.58 -9.29 -3.35
C PHE A 145 -1.45 -10.30 -3.16
N ARG A 146 -0.33 -10.06 -3.82
CA ARG A 146 0.88 -10.87 -3.71
C ARG A 146 2.05 -10.02 -3.23
N ILE A 147 2.94 -10.65 -2.45
CA ILE A 147 4.21 -10.08 -2.04
C ILE A 147 5.29 -11.13 -2.20
N SER A 148 6.40 -10.76 -2.82
CA SER A 148 7.51 -11.64 -3.12
C SER A 148 8.84 -10.89 -3.06
N THR A 149 9.95 -11.60 -3.21
CA THR A 149 11.25 -10.99 -3.50
C THR A 149 11.24 -10.40 -4.89
N ALA A 150 11.90 -9.25 -5.08
CA ALA A 150 11.96 -8.56 -6.36
C ALA A 150 13.09 -9.10 -7.26
N PHE A 151 14.21 -9.51 -6.64
CA PHE A 151 15.43 -9.93 -7.34
C PHE A 151 15.96 -11.23 -6.74
N ASP A 152 16.67 -12.00 -7.56
CA ASP A 152 17.44 -13.16 -7.11
C ASP A 152 18.79 -12.68 -6.56
N SER A 153 18.79 -12.20 -5.34
CA SER A 153 19.93 -11.64 -4.63
C SER A 153 19.86 -11.98 -3.16
N GLU A 154 20.97 -12.41 -2.57
CA GLU A 154 21.06 -12.71 -1.13
C GLU A 154 21.17 -11.44 -0.27
N ILE A 155 21.75 -10.36 -0.81
CA ILE A 155 22.04 -9.13 -0.05
C ILE A 155 20.94 -8.10 -0.22
N HIS A 156 20.46 -7.90 -1.44
CA HIS A 156 19.42 -6.95 -1.81
C HIS A 156 18.34 -7.63 -2.62
N PRO A 157 17.55 -8.54 -2.02
CA PRO A 157 16.49 -9.22 -2.72
C PRO A 157 15.32 -8.29 -3.06
N GLY A 158 15.23 -7.13 -2.43
CA GLY A 158 14.14 -6.20 -2.61
C GLY A 158 12.77 -6.80 -2.28
N VAL A 159 11.74 -6.02 -2.44
CA VAL A 159 10.34 -6.46 -2.30
C VAL A 159 9.57 -6.11 -3.57
N LEU A 160 8.76 -7.02 -4.04
CA LEU A 160 7.75 -6.81 -5.07
C LEU A 160 6.37 -7.00 -4.47
N ILE A 161 5.56 -5.95 -4.53
CA ILE A 161 4.12 -5.98 -4.25
C ILE A 161 3.40 -5.97 -5.59
N GLU A 162 2.51 -6.94 -5.79
CA GLU A 162 1.63 -7.04 -6.95
C GLU A 162 0.18 -7.06 -6.50
N VAL A 163 -0.63 -6.24 -7.13
CA VAL A 163 -2.07 -6.14 -6.90
C VAL A 163 -2.78 -6.31 -8.23
N MET A 164 -3.69 -7.26 -8.29
CA MET A 164 -4.56 -7.47 -9.43
C MET A 164 -6.00 -7.18 -9.02
N LEU A 165 -6.65 -6.23 -9.71
CA LEU A 165 -8.05 -5.89 -9.49
C LEU A 165 -8.85 -6.16 -10.78
N PRO A 166 -9.96 -6.90 -10.74
CA PRO A 166 -10.80 -7.11 -11.91
C PRO A 166 -11.41 -5.78 -12.37
N LEU A 167 -11.42 -5.52 -13.69
CA LEU A 167 -12.05 -4.33 -14.28
C LEU A 167 -13.58 -4.39 -14.26
N LYS A 168 -14.14 -5.59 -14.36
CA LYS A 168 -15.58 -5.80 -14.19
C LYS A 168 -15.86 -6.09 -12.72
N ALA A 169 -16.85 -5.43 -12.15
CA ALA A 169 -17.37 -5.83 -10.84
C ALA A 169 -17.84 -7.28 -10.94
N HIS A 170 -17.44 -8.10 -9.98
CA HIS A 170 -18.03 -9.42 -9.79
C HIS A 170 -19.48 -9.19 -9.32
N ASN A 171 -20.40 -9.03 -10.28
CA ASN A 171 -21.81 -9.15 -9.98
C ASN A 171 -22.01 -10.64 -9.66
N GLU A 172 -22.05 -10.97 -8.38
CA GLU A 172 -22.77 -12.18 -7.98
C GLU A 172 -24.21 -12.01 -8.48
N GLU A 173 -24.55 -12.66 -9.58
CA GLU A 173 -25.95 -12.93 -9.89
C GLU A 173 -26.51 -13.71 -8.71
N VAL A 174 -27.21 -13.00 -7.83
CA VAL A 174 -28.16 -13.63 -6.92
C VAL A 174 -29.25 -14.20 -7.81
N VAL A 175 -29.10 -15.46 -8.19
CA VAL A 175 -30.19 -16.24 -8.78
C VAL A 175 -31.19 -16.46 -7.66
N LEU A 176 -32.32 -15.75 -7.75
CA LEU A 176 -33.51 -15.96 -6.93
C LEU A 176 -34.21 -17.24 -7.33
#